data_2793716bc42d0a65b2acb8c9cd26a940
#
_entry.id   2793716bc42d0a65b2acb8c9cd26a940
#
_cell.length_a   1.000
_cell.length_b   1.000
_cell.length_c   1.000
_cell.angle_alpha   90.00
_cell.angle_beta   90.00
_cell.angle_gamma   90.00
#
_symmetry.space_group_name_H-M   'P 1'
#
loop_
_entity.id
_entity.type
_entity.pdbx_description
1 polymer ?
#
loop_
_entity_poly.entity_id
_entity_poly.type
_entity_poly.pdbx_seq_one_letter_code
_entity_poly.pdbx_strand_id
1 'polypeptide(L)'
;MLRTKFLNNDLNLFKRFSIFLFILIFSSLSHSETKLIVLGSGTPNPDPERYGSGYAVVINESAYIVDFGPGIVRRISAMSPTWGGDFPSMELQNINTAFLTHIHSDHSGALADLILTPWIMGRDVPLKLYGPSGLEAMSKNITEAYIDDINYRLYGSQPANELGFKTNVTEIVDDGSIYKDDNVEVIAFKNDHGDFKNSFGFLFITDDKRILFSGDTAVSENLIKYGNDLDILVHEVFSSETFENKTKDWQIYHQAHHTSSIDLGIIADELQPKKLVMSHILFWGASEESLLQDVKENFNGQTIIAKDLMVIK
;
A
#
# COMPACT_ATOMS: atom_id res chain seq x y z
N MET A 1 -29.98 -66.84 67.21
CA MET A 1 -31.07 -67.06 66.28
C MET A 1 -30.93 -66.11 65.11
N LEU A 2 -30.28 -66.60 64.08
CA LEU A 2 -30.80 -66.73 62.72
C LEU A 2 -31.33 -65.38 62.14
N ARG A 3 -30.91 -64.87 61.01
CA ARG A 3 -30.40 -65.32 59.70
C ARG A 3 -29.91 -64.14 58.91
N THR A 4 -28.74 -64.19 58.44
CA THR A 4 -28.35 -64.29 57.02
C THR A 4 -29.41 -63.84 55.97
N LYS A 5 -29.06 -62.92 55.16
CA LYS A 5 -29.15 -63.03 53.70
C LYS A 5 -28.56 -61.82 53.00
N PHE A 6 -27.51 -62.10 52.32
CA PHE A 6 -27.31 -62.08 50.87
C PHE A 6 -27.44 -60.66 50.24
N LEU A 7 -26.32 -60.05 50.03
CA LEU A 7 -25.67 -60.02 48.73
C LEU A 7 -26.65 -60.02 47.56
N ASN A 8 -26.83 -58.86 47.01
CA ASN A 8 -26.95 -58.79 45.59
C ASN A 8 -26.01 -57.66 45.09
N ASN A 9 -24.95 -58.19 44.52
CA ASN A 9 -24.07 -57.41 43.63
C ASN A 9 -24.88 -57.01 42.39
N ASP A 10 -25.42 -55.86 42.39
CA ASP A 10 -25.74 -55.25 41.15
C ASP A 10 -24.54 -54.36 40.77
N LEU A 11 -23.70 -54.99 39.99
CA LEU A 11 -22.73 -54.37 39.17
C LEU A 11 -23.45 -53.41 38.16
N ASN A 12 -23.89 -52.32 38.66
CA ASN A 12 -24.18 -51.24 37.76
C ASN A 12 -22.86 -50.70 37.24
N LEU A 13 -22.48 -51.34 36.19
CA LEU A 13 -21.49 -50.86 35.21
C LEU A 13 -21.97 -49.53 34.70
N PHE A 14 -21.76 -48.50 35.49
CA PHE A 14 -21.75 -47.12 34.95
C PHE A 14 -20.63 -47.08 33.96
N LYS A 15 -20.96 -47.48 32.75
CA LYS A 15 -20.22 -47.08 31.56
C LYS A 15 -20.12 -45.56 31.63
N ARG A 16 -19.01 -45.13 32.20
CA ARG A 16 -18.53 -43.78 31.98
C ARG A 16 -18.23 -43.68 30.50
N PHE A 17 -19.26 -43.39 29.73
CA PHE A 17 -19.10 -42.80 28.42
C PHE A 17 -18.43 -41.44 28.67
N SER A 18 -17.10 -41.47 28.73
CA SER A 18 -16.31 -40.29 28.46
C SER A 18 -16.60 -39.91 27.02
N ILE A 19 -17.64 -39.13 26.86
CA ILE A 19 -17.80 -38.34 25.63
C ILE A 19 -16.61 -37.39 25.63
N PHE A 20 -15.53 -37.84 25.02
CA PHE A 20 -14.51 -36.93 24.51
C PHE A 20 -15.25 -36.12 23.45
N LEU A 21 -15.86 -35.03 23.90
CA LEU A 21 -16.25 -33.93 23.03
C LEU A 21 -14.94 -33.38 22.47
N PHE A 22 -14.51 -33.95 21.36
CA PHE A 22 -13.53 -33.31 20.48
C PHE A 22 -14.23 -32.04 19.99
N ILE A 23 -14.11 -30.98 20.77
CA ILE A 23 -14.31 -29.64 20.25
C ILE A 23 -13.17 -29.49 19.25
N LEU A 24 -13.43 -29.87 18.02
CA LEU A 24 -12.76 -29.32 16.85
C LEU A 24 -13.02 -27.81 16.93
N ILE A 25 -12.12 -27.13 17.64
CA ILE A 25 -11.94 -25.71 17.43
C ILE A 25 -11.43 -25.63 15.99
N PHE A 26 -12.35 -25.61 15.05
CA PHE A 26 -12.12 -24.93 13.81
C PHE A 26 -11.92 -23.46 14.26
N SER A 27 -10.69 -23.11 14.63
CA SER A 27 -10.23 -21.78 14.40
C SER A 27 -10.40 -21.62 12.90
N SER A 28 -11.56 -21.13 12.48
CA SER A 28 -11.63 -20.40 11.22
C SER A 28 -10.52 -19.38 11.36
N LEU A 29 -9.38 -19.64 10.75
CA LEU A 29 -8.43 -18.62 10.39
C LEU A 29 -9.28 -17.67 9.54
N SER A 30 -9.87 -16.70 10.21
CA SER A 30 -10.46 -15.56 9.53
C SER A 30 -9.27 -14.89 8.86
N HIS A 31 -8.93 -15.35 7.67
CA HIS A 31 -8.03 -14.60 6.82
C HIS A 31 -8.71 -13.25 6.64
N SER A 32 -8.12 -12.23 7.21
CA SER A 32 -8.59 -10.88 7.02
C SER A 32 -8.40 -10.55 5.54
N GLU A 33 -9.48 -10.20 4.88
CA GLU A 33 -9.45 -9.80 3.48
C GLU A 33 -8.48 -8.64 3.29
N THR A 34 -7.49 -8.80 2.40
CA THR A 34 -6.58 -7.73 2.02
C THR A 34 -7.34 -6.59 1.36
N LYS A 35 -7.09 -5.37 1.78
CA LYS A 35 -7.72 -4.16 1.22
C LYS A 35 -6.67 -3.20 0.71
N LEU A 36 -6.94 -2.63 -0.44
CA LEU A 36 -6.21 -1.50 -0.97
C LEU A 36 -6.96 -0.21 -0.60
N ILE A 37 -6.26 0.74 0.00
CA ILE A 37 -6.78 2.07 0.29
C ILE A 37 -6.00 3.07 -0.56
N VAL A 38 -6.69 3.88 -1.35
CA VAL A 38 -6.12 5.03 -2.04
C VAL A 38 -6.06 6.18 -1.04
N LEU A 39 -4.88 6.54 -0.57
CA LEU A 39 -4.69 7.66 0.35
C LEU A 39 -4.64 8.99 -0.37
N GLY A 40 -3.98 9.01 -1.53
CA GLY A 40 -3.89 10.15 -2.43
C GLY A 40 -3.75 9.68 -3.85
N SER A 41 -4.52 10.28 -4.75
CA SER A 41 -4.61 9.92 -6.16
C SER A 41 -4.07 11.02 -7.08
N GLY A 42 -3.43 12.06 -6.49
CA GLY A 42 -2.94 13.24 -7.20
C GLY A 42 -1.59 13.02 -7.85
N THR A 43 -1.18 14.05 -8.58
CA THR A 43 0.03 14.18 -9.38
C THR A 43 0.79 15.43 -8.91
N PRO A 44 1.89 15.87 -9.55
CA PRO A 44 2.51 17.14 -9.22
C PRO A 44 1.60 18.37 -9.40
N ASN A 45 0.47 18.23 -10.14
CA ASN A 45 -0.52 19.28 -10.22
C ASN A 45 -1.28 19.42 -8.88
N PRO A 46 -1.30 20.59 -8.25
CA PRO A 46 -1.83 20.75 -6.90
C PRO A 46 -3.37 20.84 -6.91
N ASP A 47 -4.03 19.75 -7.31
CA ASP A 47 -5.49 19.62 -7.22
C ASP A 47 -5.89 19.54 -5.74
N PRO A 48 -6.72 20.42 -5.20
CA PRO A 48 -7.12 20.42 -3.80
C PRO A 48 -7.95 19.20 -3.38
N GLU A 49 -8.58 18.51 -4.34
CA GLU A 49 -9.40 17.32 -4.09
C GLU A 49 -8.59 16.00 -4.15
N ARG A 50 -7.32 16.08 -4.61
CA ARG A 50 -6.43 14.94 -4.79
C ARG A 50 -5.09 15.18 -4.14
N TYR A 51 -4.83 14.51 -3.04
CA TYR A 51 -3.54 14.57 -2.34
C TYR A 51 -2.46 13.84 -3.15
N GLY A 52 -1.20 14.13 -2.87
CA GLY A 52 -0.06 13.51 -3.56
C GLY A 52 -0.14 11.99 -3.53
N SER A 53 0.54 11.33 -4.47
CA SER A 53 0.48 9.87 -4.66
C SER A 53 0.73 9.11 -3.36
N GLY A 54 -0.15 8.18 -3.03
CA GLY A 54 0.03 7.31 -1.87
C GLY A 54 -1.10 6.30 -1.67
N TYR A 55 -0.71 5.12 -1.21
CA TYR A 55 -1.63 4.00 -1.01
C TYR A 55 -1.32 3.27 0.29
N ALA A 56 -2.27 2.49 0.79
CA ALA A 56 -2.04 1.54 1.85
C ALA A 56 -2.59 0.16 1.46
N VAL A 57 -1.77 -0.87 1.63
CA VAL A 57 -2.22 -2.26 1.65
C VAL A 57 -2.46 -2.63 3.10
N VAL A 58 -3.71 -2.93 3.43
CA VAL A 58 -4.13 -3.29 4.80
C VAL A 58 -4.50 -4.76 4.85
N ILE A 59 -3.86 -5.47 5.76
CA ILE A 59 -4.12 -6.89 6.01
C ILE A 59 -3.96 -7.17 7.50
N ASN A 60 -4.93 -7.85 8.11
CA ASN A 60 -4.96 -8.08 9.55
C ASN A 60 -4.84 -6.75 10.33
N GLU A 61 -3.86 -6.68 11.23
CA GLU A 61 -3.56 -5.49 12.02
C GLU A 61 -2.40 -4.66 11.45
N SER A 62 -1.98 -4.95 10.20
CA SER A 62 -0.84 -4.30 9.54
C SER A 62 -1.29 -3.39 8.40
N ALA A 63 -0.56 -2.28 8.24
CA ALA A 63 -0.69 -1.38 7.10
C ALA A 63 0.69 -1.13 6.49
N TYR A 64 0.76 -1.28 5.17
CA TYR A 64 1.96 -1.09 4.35
C TYR A 64 1.71 0.09 3.43
N ILE A 65 2.51 1.14 3.56
CA ILE A 65 2.33 2.38 2.79
C ILE A 65 3.15 2.30 1.50
N VAL A 66 2.54 2.65 0.39
CA VAL A 66 3.22 2.77 -0.92
C VAL A 66 3.10 4.22 -1.35
N ASP A 67 4.23 4.86 -1.53
CA ASP A 67 4.41 6.29 -1.72
C ASP A 67 3.83 7.15 -0.58
N PHE A 68 4.41 8.30 -0.43
CA PHE A 68 4.05 9.25 0.62
C PHE A 68 4.16 10.69 0.08
N GLY A 69 3.35 10.98 -0.91
CA GLY A 69 3.17 12.32 -1.45
C GLY A 69 2.59 13.32 -0.45
N PRO A 70 2.57 14.61 -0.77
CA PRO A 70 2.11 15.66 0.14
C PRO A 70 0.72 15.38 0.73
N GLY A 71 0.63 15.43 2.08
CA GLY A 71 -0.61 15.29 2.84
C GLY A 71 -1.03 13.87 3.21
N ILE A 72 -0.27 12.84 2.81
CA ILE A 72 -0.60 11.42 3.04
C ILE A 72 -0.79 11.08 4.53
N VAL A 73 0.00 11.64 5.44
CA VAL A 73 -0.14 11.35 6.88
C VAL A 73 -1.53 11.72 7.41
N ARG A 74 -2.11 12.83 6.94
CA ARG A 74 -3.49 13.21 7.30
C ARG A 74 -4.52 12.26 6.68
N ARG A 75 -4.24 11.73 5.51
CA ARG A 75 -5.10 10.73 4.86
C ARG A 75 -5.03 9.37 5.58
N ILE A 76 -3.85 8.96 6.06
CA ILE A 76 -3.71 7.81 6.95
C ILE A 76 -4.58 8.00 8.21
N SER A 77 -4.45 9.15 8.88
CA SER A 77 -5.25 9.47 10.05
C SER A 77 -6.76 9.39 9.76
N ALA A 78 -7.23 9.90 8.63
CA ALA A 78 -8.65 9.89 8.28
C ALA A 78 -9.24 8.47 8.18
N MET A 79 -8.40 7.46 7.95
CA MET A 79 -8.81 6.05 7.89
C MET A 79 -8.76 5.37 9.26
N SER A 80 -8.19 6.01 10.29
CA SER A 80 -8.05 5.45 11.63
C SER A 80 -9.28 5.71 12.51
N PRO A 81 -9.57 4.82 13.49
CA PRO A 81 -10.67 4.99 14.44
C PRO A 81 -10.60 6.30 15.23
N THR A 82 -9.41 6.78 15.59
CA THR A 82 -9.23 8.06 16.28
C THR A 82 -9.89 9.24 15.53
N TRP A 83 -9.97 9.16 14.22
CA TRP A 83 -10.57 10.20 13.38
C TRP A 83 -11.84 9.73 12.65
N GLY A 84 -12.45 8.63 13.11
CA GLY A 84 -13.72 8.13 12.61
C GLY A 84 -13.64 7.16 11.42
N GLY A 85 -12.45 6.70 11.07
CA GLY A 85 -12.23 5.65 10.08
C GLY A 85 -12.38 4.24 10.67
N ASP A 86 -12.36 3.24 9.79
CA ASP A 86 -12.66 1.84 10.14
C ASP A 86 -11.43 0.95 10.31
N PHE A 87 -10.21 1.50 10.18
CA PHE A 87 -8.97 0.70 10.12
C PHE A 87 -8.05 0.95 11.32
N PRO A 88 -8.08 0.10 12.38
CA PRO A 88 -7.16 0.23 13.51
C PRO A 88 -5.68 0.18 13.12
N SER A 89 -5.32 -0.56 12.06
CA SER A 89 -3.96 -0.59 11.51
C SER A 89 -3.48 0.76 10.97
N MET A 90 -4.40 1.68 10.68
CA MET A 90 -4.10 3.04 10.20
C MET A 90 -3.92 4.07 11.33
N GLU A 91 -4.01 3.66 12.61
CA GLU A 91 -3.54 4.53 13.69
C GLU A 91 -2.06 4.87 13.49
N LEU A 92 -1.71 6.15 13.60
CA LEU A 92 -0.38 6.62 13.20
C LEU A 92 0.77 5.90 13.90
N GLN A 93 0.59 5.52 15.17
CA GLN A 93 1.58 4.75 15.92
C GLN A 93 1.83 3.35 15.34
N ASN A 94 0.93 2.82 14.52
CA ASN A 94 1.04 1.50 13.90
C ASN A 94 1.73 1.54 12.51
N ILE A 95 1.98 2.74 11.96
CA ILE A 95 2.62 2.88 10.65
C ILE A 95 4.13 2.67 10.77
N ASN A 96 4.57 1.46 10.42
CA ASN A 96 5.95 1.00 10.65
C ASN A 96 6.72 0.70 9.36
N THR A 97 6.06 0.59 8.22
CA THR A 97 6.68 0.12 6.96
C THR A 97 6.13 0.92 5.79
N ALA A 98 7.04 1.47 4.98
CA ALA A 98 6.68 2.21 3.78
C ALA A 98 7.64 1.92 2.62
N PHE A 99 7.11 2.00 1.41
CA PHE A 99 7.78 1.73 0.15
C PHE A 99 7.68 2.96 -0.73
N LEU A 100 8.76 3.36 -1.36
CA LEU A 100 8.82 4.49 -2.27
C LEU A 100 9.14 4.00 -3.68
N THR A 101 8.29 4.34 -4.65
CA THR A 101 8.52 3.99 -6.06
C THR A 101 9.68 4.75 -6.65
N HIS A 102 9.72 6.05 -6.45
CA HIS A 102 10.79 6.95 -6.89
C HIS A 102 10.77 8.29 -6.12
N ILE A 103 11.82 9.13 -6.28
CA ILE A 103 12.05 10.30 -5.40
C ILE A 103 11.32 11.57 -5.86
N HIS A 104 10.47 11.57 -6.87
CA HIS A 104 9.71 12.78 -7.21
C HIS A 104 8.90 13.29 -6.01
N SER A 105 8.75 14.61 -5.94
CA SER A 105 8.20 15.28 -4.74
C SER A 105 6.74 14.96 -4.48
N ASP A 106 5.97 14.62 -5.49
CA ASP A 106 4.58 14.21 -5.36
C ASP A 106 4.41 12.75 -4.87
N HIS A 107 5.50 11.96 -4.84
CA HIS A 107 5.58 10.63 -4.23
C HIS A 107 6.31 10.61 -2.89
N SER A 108 7.25 11.52 -2.66
CA SER A 108 8.14 11.53 -1.49
C SER A 108 7.96 12.73 -0.54
N GLY A 109 7.16 13.73 -0.94
CA GLY A 109 7.13 15.03 -0.28
C GLY A 109 6.64 15.05 1.17
N ALA A 110 5.95 14.02 1.63
CA ALA A 110 5.54 13.89 3.04
C ALA A 110 6.51 13.04 3.89
N LEU A 111 7.72 12.71 3.43
CA LEU A 111 8.63 11.86 4.22
C LEU A 111 8.93 12.45 5.61
N ALA A 112 9.12 13.76 5.72
CA ALA A 112 9.33 14.40 7.02
C ALA A 112 8.12 14.21 7.95
N ASP A 113 6.91 14.40 7.44
CA ASP A 113 5.68 14.20 8.20
C ASP A 113 5.50 12.71 8.58
N LEU A 114 5.80 11.77 7.68
CA LEU A 114 5.73 10.33 7.94
C LEU A 114 6.76 9.85 8.98
N ILE A 115 7.91 10.47 9.06
CA ILE A 115 8.92 10.18 10.09
C ILE A 115 8.48 10.75 11.45
N LEU A 116 8.07 12.00 11.49
CA LEU A 116 7.93 12.75 12.74
C LEU A 116 6.53 12.63 13.36
N THR A 117 5.46 12.77 12.56
CA THR A 117 4.10 12.81 13.12
C THR A 117 3.68 11.46 13.74
N PRO A 118 3.91 10.29 13.13
CA PRO A 118 3.65 9.01 13.78
C PRO A 118 4.46 8.79 15.06
N TRP A 119 5.71 9.25 15.13
CA TRP A 119 6.52 9.25 16.34
C TRP A 119 5.88 10.08 17.46
N ILE A 120 5.46 11.31 17.14
CA ILE A 120 4.76 12.19 18.08
C ILE A 120 3.46 11.55 18.58
N MET A 121 2.79 10.78 17.73
CA MET A 121 1.55 10.07 18.05
C MET A 121 1.79 8.70 18.73
N GLY A 122 3.05 8.34 19.03
CA GLY A 122 3.38 7.18 19.87
C GLY A 122 4.06 6.01 19.17
N ARG A 123 4.41 6.10 17.87
CA ARG A 123 5.25 5.07 17.24
C ARG A 123 6.57 4.97 18.01
N ASP A 124 6.88 3.79 18.51
CA ASP A 124 8.04 3.52 19.39
C ASP A 124 9.09 2.60 18.74
N VAL A 125 8.94 2.35 17.45
CA VAL A 125 9.89 1.60 16.61
C VAL A 125 10.35 2.45 15.43
N PRO A 126 11.57 2.21 14.89
CA PRO A 126 12.02 2.88 13.68
C PRO A 126 11.10 2.59 12.48
N LEU A 127 10.85 3.60 11.64
CA LEU A 127 10.17 3.42 10.37
C LEU A 127 11.08 2.63 9.41
N LYS A 128 10.57 1.51 8.90
CA LYS A 128 11.22 0.73 7.83
C LYS A 128 10.87 1.39 6.49
N LEU A 129 11.88 1.79 5.75
CA LEU A 129 11.74 2.43 4.44
C LEU A 129 12.44 1.58 3.37
N TYR A 130 11.73 1.29 2.31
CA TYR A 130 12.24 0.59 1.13
C TYR A 130 12.03 1.49 -0.08
N GLY A 131 13.07 1.73 -0.89
CA GLY A 131 12.93 2.58 -2.06
C GLY A 131 14.24 2.77 -2.82
N PRO A 132 14.24 3.68 -3.80
CA PRO A 132 15.39 3.88 -4.68
C PRO A 132 16.60 4.45 -3.94
N SER A 133 17.78 4.33 -4.59
CA SER A 133 19.00 5.00 -4.14
C SER A 133 18.79 6.50 -3.96
N GLY A 134 19.27 7.04 -2.85
CA GLY A 134 19.07 8.41 -2.40
C GLY A 134 18.05 8.55 -1.26
N LEU A 135 17.23 7.53 -1.00
CA LEU A 135 16.24 7.54 0.08
C LEU A 135 16.90 7.59 1.48
N GLU A 136 18.04 6.89 1.66
CA GLU A 136 18.79 6.94 2.92
C GLU A 136 19.32 8.35 3.18
N ALA A 137 19.93 8.97 2.16
CA ALA A 137 20.42 10.34 2.26
C ALA A 137 19.28 11.35 2.54
N MET A 138 18.14 11.19 1.87
CA MET A 138 16.95 12.03 2.08
C MET A 138 16.46 11.90 3.51
N SER A 139 16.25 10.70 4.01
CA SER A 139 15.79 10.43 5.38
C SER A 139 16.74 11.01 6.43
N LYS A 140 18.06 10.82 6.26
CA LYS A 140 19.08 11.38 7.14
C LYS A 140 19.05 12.90 7.16
N ASN A 141 19.03 13.54 6.00
CA ASN A 141 19.02 15.00 5.89
C ASN A 141 17.74 15.61 6.50
N ILE A 142 16.60 14.96 6.34
CA ILE A 142 15.35 15.36 7.00
C ILE A 142 15.50 15.28 8.51
N THR A 143 16.03 14.20 9.06
CA THR A 143 16.25 14.06 10.50
C THR A 143 17.19 15.12 11.02
N GLU A 144 18.27 15.43 10.29
CA GLU A 144 19.19 16.51 10.64
C GLU A 144 18.53 17.90 10.56
N ALA A 145 17.68 18.16 9.58
CA ALA A 145 16.94 19.41 9.45
C ALA A 145 15.98 19.68 10.62
N TYR A 146 15.43 18.62 11.22
CA TYR A 146 14.51 18.70 12.36
C TYR A 146 15.18 18.41 13.71
N ILE A 147 16.52 18.44 13.78
CA ILE A 147 17.25 18.02 15.00
C ILE A 147 16.88 18.83 16.24
N ASP A 148 16.58 20.11 16.09
CA ASP A 148 16.17 20.97 17.23
C ASP A 148 14.79 20.56 17.77
N ASP A 149 13.82 20.24 16.90
CA ASP A 149 12.50 19.74 17.31
C ASP A 149 12.61 18.36 17.96
N ILE A 150 13.43 17.48 17.39
CA ILE A 150 13.69 16.14 17.95
C ILE A 150 14.32 16.25 19.34
N ASN A 151 15.35 17.06 19.52
CA ASN A 151 16.01 17.27 20.81
C ASN A 151 15.05 17.89 21.85
N TYR A 152 14.22 18.86 21.44
CA TYR A 152 13.22 19.43 22.34
C TYR A 152 12.25 18.35 22.84
N ARG A 153 11.81 17.43 21.96
CA ARG A 153 10.88 16.35 22.34
C ARG A 153 11.54 15.27 23.18
N LEU A 154 12.81 14.94 22.92
CA LEU A 154 13.54 13.91 23.67
C LEU A 154 13.98 14.41 25.07
N TYR A 155 14.44 15.65 25.17
CA TYR A 155 15.11 16.17 26.36
C TYR A 155 14.37 17.34 27.02
N GLY A 156 13.28 17.82 26.43
CA GLY A 156 12.44 18.88 26.98
C GLY A 156 11.26 18.34 27.79
N SER A 157 10.12 19.03 27.73
CA SER A 157 8.94 18.72 28.53
C SER A 157 7.98 17.70 27.88
N GLN A 158 8.20 17.31 26.63
CA GLN A 158 7.37 16.32 25.94
C GLN A 158 7.91 14.90 26.19
N PRO A 159 7.08 13.95 26.63
CA PRO A 159 7.52 12.56 26.84
C PRO A 159 7.57 11.82 25.52
N ALA A 160 8.61 12.01 24.70
CA ALA A 160 8.84 11.28 23.46
C ALA A 160 9.79 10.09 23.68
N ASN A 161 9.60 9.02 22.92
CA ASN A 161 10.49 7.86 22.94
C ASN A 161 11.72 8.09 22.03
N GLU A 162 12.79 7.31 22.25
CA GLU A 162 14.09 7.48 21.56
C GLU A 162 14.19 6.75 20.21
N LEU A 163 13.15 6.06 19.75
CA LEU A 163 13.20 5.17 18.60
C LEU A 163 12.31 5.61 17.44
N GLY A 164 11.13 6.10 17.72
CA GLY A 164 10.10 6.30 16.71
C GLY A 164 10.40 7.34 15.63
N PHE A 165 11.34 8.26 15.85
CA PHE A 165 11.82 9.21 14.83
C PHE A 165 12.92 8.64 13.94
N LYS A 166 13.47 7.47 14.29
CA LYS A 166 14.53 6.83 13.50
C LYS A 166 13.95 6.11 12.29
N THR A 167 14.81 5.89 11.32
CA THR A 167 14.49 5.15 10.10
C THR A 167 15.47 4.01 9.90
N ASN A 168 14.97 2.89 9.36
CA ASN A 168 15.76 1.79 8.83
C ASN A 168 15.52 1.74 7.33
N VAL A 169 16.47 2.23 6.55
CA VAL A 169 16.34 2.36 5.10
C VAL A 169 17.00 1.17 4.40
N THR A 170 16.30 0.60 3.43
CA THR A 170 16.83 -0.38 2.47
C THR A 170 16.69 0.21 1.07
N GLU A 171 17.81 0.57 0.46
CA GLU A 171 17.81 1.05 -0.92
C GLU A 171 17.75 -0.13 -1.89
N ILE A 172 16.82 -0.03 -2.86
CA ILE A 172 16.56 -1.05 -3.88
C ILE A 172 17.50 -0.80 -5.05
N VAL A 173 18.21 -1.84 -5.46
CA VAL A 173 19.18 -1.79 -6.57
C VAL A 173 18.70 -2.61 -7.77
N ASP A 174 18.17 -3.79 -7.52
CA ASP A 174 17.78 -4.76 -8.53
C ASP A 174 16.34 -5.27 -8.30
N ASP A 175 15.77 -5.86 -9.33
CA ASP A 175 14.49 -6.55 -9.26
C ASP A 175 14.53 -7.72 -8.27
N GLY A 176 13.44 -7.95 -7.57
CA GLY A 176 13.29 -9.12 -6.69
C GLY A 176 12.53 -8.85 -5.41
N SER A 177 12.46 -9.86 -4.54
CA SER A 177 11.81 -9.75 -3.23
C SER A 177 12.64 -8.85 -2.31
N ILE A 178 12.03 -7.73 -1.88
CA ILE A 178 12.67 -6.70 -1.05
C ILE A 178 12.17 -6.71 0.38
N TYR A 179 11.00 -7.28 0.62
CA TYR A 179 10.37 -7.38 1.92
C TYR A 179 9.52 -8.63 2.03
N LYS A 180 9.55 -9.27 3.20
CA LYS A 180 8.66 -10.38 3.51
C LYS A 180 8.40 -10.45 5.01
N ASP A 181 7.14 -10.65 5.37
CA ASP A 181 6.70 -11.00 6.72
C ASP A 181 5.59 -12.07 6.67
N ASP A 182 4.87 -12.26 7.77
CA ASP A 182 3.80 -13.26 7.85
C ASP A 182 2.54 -12.89 7.04
N ASN A 183 2.40 -11.65 6.61
CA ASN A 183 1.22 -11.14 5.90
C ASN A 183 1.46 -10.93 4.40
N VAL A 184 2.67 -10.53 4.00
CA VAL A 184 2.93 -10.08 2.65
C VAL A 184 4.37 -10.34 2.20
N GLU A 185 4.53 -10.64 0.92
CA GLU A 185 5.79 -10.51 0.21
C GLU A 185 5.69 -9.36 -0.79
N VAL A 186 6.73 -8.49 -0.81
CA VAL A 186 6.81 -7.37 -1.74
C VAL A 186 7.98 -7.58 -2.69
N ILE A 187 7.68 -7.61 -3.97
CA ILE A 187 8.66 -7.68 -5.06
C ILE A 187 8.76 -6.30 -5.69
N ALA A 188 9.97 -5.78 -5.81
CA ALA A 188 10.26 -4.58 -6.59
C ALA A 188 10.71 -4.98 -8.00
N PHE A 189 10.37 -4.17 -8.98
CA PHE A 189 10.88 -4.29 -10.34
C PHE A 189 11.11 -2.91 -10.93
N LYS A 190 12.18 -2.75 -11.72
CA LYS A 190 12.47 -1.51 -12.43
C LYS A 190 11.40 -1.24 -13.47
N ASN A 191 10.98 0.00 -13.56
CA ASN A 191 10.07 0.47 -14.61
C ASN A 191 10.77 1.51 -15.52
N ASP A 192 10.05 1.99 -16.53
CA ASP A 192 10.57 2.91 -17.55
C ASP A 192 10.06 4.32 -17.29
N HIS A 193 10.81 5.10 -16.53
CA HIS A 193 10.47 6.49 -16.20
C HIS A 193 11.48 7.47 -16.84
N GLY A 194 11.66 7.37 -18.14
CA GLY A 194 12.53 8.22 -18.94
C GLY A 194 13.98 8.23 -18.46
N ASP A 195 14.50 9.42 -18.18
CA ASP A 195 15.85 9.61 -17.65
C ASP A 195 15.98 9.32 -16.16
N PHE A 196 14.85 9.10 -15.47
CA PHE A 196 14.82 8.80 -14.04
C PHE A 196 15.05 7.30 -13.80
N LYS A 197 16.33 6.90 -13.75
CA LYS A 197 16.73 5.47 -13.75
C LYS A 197 16.40 4.69 -12.47
N ASN A 198 16.16 5.37 -11.36
CA ASN A 198 15.85 4.77 -10.06
C ASN A 198 14.35 4.87 -9.79
N SER A 199 13.55 4.23 -10.63
CA SER A 199 12.11 4.13 -10.50
C SER A 199 11.67 2.66 -10.52
N PHE A 200 10.72 2.31 -9.64
CA PHE A 200 10.28 0.96 -9.40
C PHE A 200 8.76 0.86 -9.38
N GLY A 201 8.25 -0.26 -9.87
CA GLY A 201 6.93 -0.76 -9.52
C GLY A 201 7.04 -1.79 -8.38
N PHE A 202 5.91 -2.05 -7.72
CA PHE A 202 5.84 -3.03 -6.63
C PHE A 202 4.72 -4.03 -6.85
N LEU A 203 5.03 -5.31 -6.63
CA LEU A 203 4.03 -6.37 -6.57
C LEU A 203 3.91 -6.85 -5.11
N PHE A 204 2.75 -6.65 -4.52
CA PHE A 204 2.35 -7.15 -3.21
C PHE A 204 1.65 -8.48 -3.36
N ILE A 205 2.14 -9.50 -2.69
CA ILE A 205 1.58 -10.85 -2.70
C ILE A 205 1.16 -11.18 -1.27
N THR A 206 -0.14 -11.31 -1.06
CA THR A 206 -0.75 -11.72 0.20
C THR A 206 -1.39 -13.09 0.03
N ASP A 207 -1.99 -13.66 1.08
CA ASP A 207 -2.64 -14.96 0.98
C ASP A 207 -3.85 -14.97 0.02
N ASP A 208 -4.52 -13.83 -0.14
CA ASP A 208 -5.77 -13.71 -0.90
C ASP A 208 -5.68 -12.77 -2.12
N LYS A 209 -4.59 -11.99 -2.28
CA LYS A 209 -4.48 -11.01 -3.38
C LYS A 209 -3.07 -10.83 -3.91
N ARG A 210 -3.04 -10.47 -5.19
CA ARG A 210 -1.87 -9.96 -5.89
C ARG A 210 -2.18 -8.54 -6.36
N ILE A 211 -1.49 -7.54 -5.79
CA ILE A 211 -1.71 -6.12 -6.07
C ILE A 211 -0.43 -5.55 -6.67
N LEU A 212 -0.50 -5.06 -7.89
CA LEU A 212 0.62 -4.42 -8.55
C LEU A 212 0.43 -2.90 -8.60
N PHE A 213 1.44 -2.17 -8.18
CA PHE A 213 1.58 -0.72 -8.32
C PHE A 213 2.60 -0.42 -9.41
N SER A 214 2.19 0.30 -10.44
CA SER A 214 3.09 0.63 -11.53
C SER A 214 4.22 1.60 -11.10
N GLY A 215 3.96 2.48 -10.12
CA GLY A 215 4.70 3.73 -10.01
C GLY A 215 4.49 4.55 -11.28
N ASP A 216 5.30 5.59 -11.49
CA ASP A 216 5.27 6.34 -12.74
C ASP A 216 6.11 5.63 -13.80
N THR A 217 5.53 5.37 -14.96
CA THR A 217 6.18 4.58 -16.01
C THR A 217 5.57 4.80 -17.41
N ALA A 218 6.39 4.83 -18.43
CA ALA A 218 5.96 4.51 -19.77
C ALA A 218 5.60 3.02 -19.87
N VAL A 219 5.17 2.54 -21.03
CA VAL A 219 4.93 1.09 -21.25
C VAL A 219 6.19 0.31 -20.94
N SER A 220 6.13 -0.60 -19.96
CA SER A 220 7.29 -1.30 -19.43
C SER A 220 7.15 -2.83 -19.58
N GLU A 221 8.18 -3.46 -20.17
CA GLU A 221 8.26 -4.93 -20.28
C GLU A 221 8.29 -5.61 -18.91
N ASN A 222 8.92 -4.98 -17.93
CA ASN A 222 8.97 -5.52 -16.57
C ASN A 222 7.58 -5.53 -15.91
N LEU A 223 6.77 -4.48 -16.13
CA LEU A 223 5.39 -4.47 -15.62
C LEU A 223 4.60 -5.66 -16.17
N ILE A 224 4.71 -5.95 -17.47
CA ILE A 224 4.09 -7.13 -18.09
C ILE A 224 4.63 -8.42 -17.47
N LYS A 225 5.95 -8.55 -17.32
CA LYS A 225 6.61 -9.72 -16.75
C LYS A 225 6.14 -10.06 -15.33
N TYR A 226 5.96 -9.04 -14.47
CA TYR A 226 5.53 -9.22 -13.08
C TYR A 226 4.01 -9.20 -12.88
N GLY A 227 3.26 -8.77 -13.89
CA GLY A 227 1.81 -8.53 -13.84
C GLY A 227 0.92 -9.75 -14.06
N ASN A 228 1.39 -10.97 -13.81
CA ASN A 228 0.58 -12.18 -13.99
C ASN A 228 -0.39 -12.40 -12.82
N ASP A 229 -1.62 -12.88 -13.14
CA ASP A 229 -2.66 -13.27 -12.16
C ASP A 229 -3.01 -12.17 -11.15
N LEU A 230 -3.14 -10.93 -11.60
CA LEU A 230 -3.43 -9.79 -10.73
C LEU A 230 -4.89 -9.75 -10.29
N ASP A 231 -5.10 -9.55 -8.98
CA ASP A 231 -6.39 -9.15 -8.45
C ASP A 231 -6.63 -7.65 -8.68
N ILE A 232 -5.58 -6.84 -8.49
CA ILE A 232 -5.64 -5.40 -8.68
C ILE A 232 -4.37 -4.90 -9.38
N LEU A 233 -4.55 -4.17 -10.46
CA LEU A 233 -3.52 -3.34 -11.09
C LEU A 233 -3.80 -1.88 -10.77
N VAL A 234 -2.93 -1.23 -9.99
CA VAL A 234 -2.94 0.22 -9.77
C VAL A 234 -1.94 0.83 -10.74
N HIS A 235 -2.42 1.65 -11.66
CA HIS A 235 -1.57 2.21 -12.72
C HIS A 235 -1.79 3.71 -12.87
N GLU A 236 -0.68 4.44 -13.07
CA GLU A 236 -0.71 5.84 -13.47
C GLU A 236 -1.19 5.98 -14.91
N VAL A 237 -1.65 7.15 -15.30
CA VAL A 237 -2.14 7.36 -16.66
C VAL A 237 -2.23 8.83 -17.05
N PHE A 238 -1.96 9.15 -18.32
CA PHE A 238 -2.31 10.45 -18.88
C PHE A 238 -3.43 10.32 -19.93
N SER A 239 -4.21 11.41 -20.08
CA SER A 239 -5.28 11.48 -21.08
C SER A 239 -4.73 11.55 -22.50
N SER A 240 -5.06 10.56 -23.32
CA SER A 240 -4.75 10.55 -24.76
C SER A 240 -5.46 11.69 -25.50
N GLU A 241 -6.72 12.02 -25.13
CA GLU A 241 -7.52 13.08 -25.74
C GLU A 241 -6.85 14.44 -25.68
N THR A 242 -6.27 14.80 -24.53
CA THR A 242 -5.68 16.12 -24.30
C THR A 242 -4.19 16.18 -24.56
N PHE A 243 -3.55 15.05 -24.78
CA PHE A 243 -2.12 14.93 -25.04
C PHE A 243 -1.69 15.68 -26.32
N GLU A 244 -2.47 15.62 -27.37
CA GLU A 244 -2.19 16.30 -28.64
C GLU A 244 -2.13 17.84 -28.52
N ASN A 245 -2.75 18.38 -27.46
CA ASN A 245 -2.72 19.82 -27.16
C ASN A 245 -1.42 20.28 -26.47
N LYS A 246 -0.53 19.35 -26.11
CA LYS A 246 0.75 19.67 -25.49
C LYS A 246 1.76 20.14 -26.54
N THR A 247 2.73 20.97 -26.10
CA THR A 247 3.86 21.29 -26.97
C THR A 247 4.68 20.05 -27.28
N LYS A 248 5.45 20.06 -28.38
CA LYS A 248 6.21 18.89 -28.80
C LYS A 248 7.18 18.38 -27.73
N ASP A 249 7.81 19.27 -26.97
CA ASP A 249 8.74 18.89 -25.89
C ASP A 249 8.00 18.17 -24.77
N TRP A 250 6.80 18.63 -24.41
CA TRP A 250 5.96 17.95 -23.41
C TRP A 250 5.41 16.62 -23.91
N GLN A 251 5.10 16.48 -25.21
CA GLN A 251 4.72 15.20 -25.78
C GLN A 251 5.86 14.19 -25.67
N ILE A 252 7.09 14.58 -26.06
CA ILE A 252 8.27 13.73 -25.93
C ILE A 252 8.51 13.34 -24.47
N TYR A 253 8.42 14.30 -23.55
CA TYR A 253 8.58 14.04 -22.11
C TYR A 253 7.56 13.02 -21.61
N HIS A 254 6.26 13.25 -21.80
CA HIS A 254 5.23 12.40 -21.25
C HIS A 254 5.24 11.01 -21.86
N GLN A 255 5.50 10.85 -23.15
CA GLN A 255 5.65 9.52 -23.78
C GLN A 255 6.82 8.71 -23.23
N ALA A 256 7.88 9.36 -22.78
CA ALA A 256 9.03 8.69 -22.20
C ALA A 256 8.86 8.36 -20.70
N HIS A 257 7.92 9.01 -20.01
CA HIS A 257 7.82 8.93 -18.55
C HIS A 257 6.50 8.36 -18.04
N HIS A 258 5.44 8.39 -18.86
CA HIS A 258 4.08 8.05 -18.43
C HIS A 258 3.35 7.23 -19.50
N THR A 259 2.28 6.56 -19.09
CA THR A 259 1.45 5.69 -19.94
C THR A 259 0.18 6.41 -20.38
N SER A 260 -0.15 6.35 -21.67
CA SER A 260 -1.40 6.91 -22.19
C SER A 260 -2.62 6.07 -21.80
N SER A 261 -3.82 6.68 -21.79
CA SER A 261 -5.07 5.95 -21.51
C SER A 261 -5.36 4.84 -22.54
N ILE A 262 -4.94 5.02 -23.79
CA ILE A 262 -5.05 3.99 -24.83
C ILE A 262 -4.07 2.84 -24.54
N ASP A 263 -2.79 3.15 -24.29
CA ASP A 263 -1.78 2.13 -23.97
C ASP A 263 -2.11 1.37 -22.70
N LEU A 264 -2.68 2.05 -21.69
CA LEU A 264 -3.14 1.39 -20.47
C LEU A 264 -4.26 0.38 -20.75
N GLY A 265 -5.16 0.69 -21.70
CA GLY A 265 -6.15 -0.28 -22.18
C GLY A 265 -5.51 -1.54 -22.78
N ILE A 266 -4.44 -1.37 -23.56
CA ILE A 266 -3.69 -2.48 -24.17
C ILE A 266 -2.96 -3.31 -23.09
N ILE A 267 -2.29 -2.65 -22.15
CA ILE A 267 -1.63 -3.31 -21.00
C ILE A 267 -2.65 -4.12 -20.19
N ALA A 268 -3.80 -3.53 -19.90
CA ALA A 268 -4.84 -4.21 -19.12
C ALA A 268 -5.46 -5.39 -19.88
N ASP A 269 -5.59 -5.32 -21.20
CA ASP A 269 -6.03 -6.44 -22.03
C ASP A 269 -5.00 -7.58 -22.02
N GLU A 270 -3.71 -7.28 -22.05
CA GLU A 270 -2.66 -8.31 -21.95
C GLU A 270 -2.62 -8.97 -20.57
N LEU A 271 -2.70 -8.17 -19.49
CA LEU A 271 -2.57 -8.66 -18.10
C LEU A 271 -3.87 -9.23 -17.51
N GLN A 272 -5.03 -8.87 -18.04
CA GLN A 272 -6.36 -9.28 -17.57
C GLN A 272 -6.53 -9.17 -16.03
N PRO A 273 -6.20 -8.02 -15.38
CA PRO A 273 -6.40 -7.89 -13.96
C PRO A 273 -7.88 -7.99 -13.60
N LYS A 274 -8.24 -8.55 -12.44
CA LYS A 274 -9.64 -8.57 -11.99
C LYS A 274 -10.18 -7.14 -11.80
N LYS A 275 -9.31 -6.20 -11.40
CA LYS A 275 -9.63 -4.77 -11.30
C LYS A 275 -8.45 -3.93 -11.79
N LEU A 276 -8.71 -3.02 -12.70
CA LEU A 276 -7.81 -1.93 -13.07
C LEU A 276 -8.19 -0.68 -12.26
N VAL A 277 -7.23 -0.10 -11.54
CA VAL A 277 -7.39 1.14 -10.77
C VAL A 277 -6.51 2.21 -11.40
N MET A 278 -7.12 3.13 -12.13
CA MET A 278 -6.43 4.29 -12.69
C MET A 278 -6.22 5.32 -11.59
N SER A 279 -4.97 5.63 -11.29
CA SER A 279 -4.56 6.61 -10.27
C SER A 279 -3.44 7.49 -10.81
N HIS A 280 -3.01 8.50 -10.05
CA HIS A 280 -2.00 9.44 -10.56
C HIS A 280 -2.32 9.92 -11.99
N ILE A 281 -3.54 10.47 -12.15
CA ILE A 281 -4.10 10.75 -13.46
C ILE A 281 -3.74 12.16 -13.91
N LEU A 282 -3.03 12.27 -15.03
CA LEU A 282 -2.75 13.51 -15.71
C LEU A 282 -3.92 13.85 -16.65
N PHE A 283 -4.98 14.43 -16.09
CA PHE A 283 -6.22 14.75 -16.82
C PHE A 283 -6.03 15.86 -17.87
N TRP A 284 -5.30 16.89 -17.53
CA TRP A 284 -5.10 18.10 -18.35
C TRP A 284 -6.40 18.70 -18.91
N GLY A 285 -7.50 18.56 -18.17
CA GLY A 285 -8.81 19.03 -18.53
C GLY A 285 -9.71 18.01 -19.24
N ALA A 286 -9.24 16.78 -19.47
CA ALA A 286 -10.10 15.68 -19.93
C ALA A 286 -11.07 15.25 -18.84
N SER A 287 -12.18 14.62 -19.23
CA SER A 287 -13.14 14.06 -18.31
C SER A 287 -12.76 12.64 -17.86
N GLU A 288 -13.32 12.17 -16.72
CA GLU A 288 -13.17 10.77 -16.28
C GLU A 288 -13.77 9.81 -17.33
N GLU A 289 -14.87 10.19 -17.98
CA GLU A 289 -15.54 9.42 -19.02
C GLU A 289 -14.65 9.19 -20.24
N SER A 290 -13.90 10.22 -20.67
CA SER A 290 -12.97 10.12 -21.79
C SER A 290 -11.87 9.08 -21.54
N LEU A 291 -11.23 9.13 -20.35
CA LEU A 291 -10.21 8.14 -19.99
C LEU A 291 -10.79 6.71 -19.91
N LEU A 292 -11.98 6.56 -19.32
CA LEU A 292 -12.67 5.27 -19.25
C LEU A 292 -13.01 4.74 -20.66
N GLN A 293 -13.37 5.62 -21.59
CA GLN A 293 -13.67 5.24 -22.98
C GLN A 293 -12.42 4.73 -23.70
N ASP A 294 -11.28 5.45 -23.56
CA ASP A 294 -10.00 5.04 -24.15
C ASP A 294 -9.58 3.64 -23.67
N VAL A 295 -9.67 3.38 -22.37
CA VAL A 295 -9.35 2.06 -21.80
C VAL A 295 -10.29 0.99 -22.33
N LYS A 296 -11.59 1.28 -22.43
CA LYS A 296 -12.61 0.31 -22.91
C LYS A 296 -12.48 -0.09 -24.37
N GLU A 297 -11.75 0.66 -25.17
CA GLU A 297 -11.49 0.25 -26.56
C GLU A 297 -10.71 -1.06 -26.64
N ASN A 298 -9.92 -1.38 -25.62
CA ASN A 298 -9.09 -2.59 -25.57
C ASN A 298 -9.47 -3.52 -24.40
N PHE A 299 -9.78 -2.99 -23.20
CA PHE A 299 -10.03 -3.78 -21.99
C PHE A 299 -11.46 -3.63 -21.50
N ASN A 300 -12.18 -4.76 -21.42
CA ASN A 300 -13.58 -4.80 -20.96
C ASN A 300 -13.75 -5.21 -19.48
N GLY A 301 -12.65 -5.36 -18.73
CA GLY A 301 -12.69 -5.70 -17.31
C GLY A 301 -13.11 -4.52 -16.42
N GLN A 302 -13.20 -4.76 -15.12
CA GLN A 302 -13.57 -3.73 -14.17
C GLN A 302 -12.51 -2.65 -14.08
N THR A 303 -12.85 -1.42 -14.48
CA THR A 303 -11.97 -0.24 -14.43
C THR A 303 -12.52 0.78 -13.44
N ILE A 304 -11.66 1.32 -12.57
CA ILE A 304 -11.99 2.24 -11.49
C ILE A 304 -11.11 3.48 -11.61
N ILE A 305 -11.70 4.67 -11.58
CA ILE A 305 -10.98 5.93 -11.36
C ILE A 305 -10.75 6.07 -9.84
N ALA A 306 -9.50 6.11 -9.44
CA ALA A 306 -9.12 6.27 -8.04
C ALA A 306 -9.57 7.64 -7.51
N LYS A 307 -10.08 7.65 -6.29
CA LYS A 307 -10.38 8.86 -5.50
C LYS A 307 -9.79 8.69 -4.11
N ASP A 308 -9.38 9.79 -3.52
CA ASP A 308 -8.81 9.80 -2.18
C ASP A 308 -9.76 9.13 -1.17
N LEU A 309 -9.19 8.35 -0.26
CA LEU A 309 -9.87 7.55 0.77
C LEU A 309 -10.76 6.43 0.24
N MET A 310 -10.68 6.10 -1.06
CA MET A 310 -11.38 4.95 -1.63
C MET A 310 -10.78 3.65 -1.10
N VAL A 311 -11.67 2.73 -0.67
CA VAL A 311 -11.31 1.37 -0.24
C VAL A 311 -11.70 0.38 -1.33
N ILE A 312 -10.75 -0.40 -1.80
CA ILE A 312 -10.90 -1.41 -2.84
C ILE A 312 -10.65 -2.80 -2.24
N LYS A 313 -11.63 -3.68 -2.42
CA LYS A 313 -11.60 -5.06 -1.90
C LYS A 313 -11.26 -6.05 -3.00
#